data_6c6582813efd6f4b7cfee20d9463d084
#
_entry.id   6c6582813efd6f4b7cfee20d9463d084
#
_cell.length_a   1.000
_cell.length_b   1.000
_cell.length_c   1.000
_cell.angle_alpha   90.00
_cell.angle_beta   90.00
_cell.angle_gamma   90.00
#
_symmetry.space_group_name_H-M   'P 1'
#
loop_
_entity.id
_entity.type
_entity.pdbx_description
1 polymer ?
#
loop_
_entity_poly.entity_id
_entity_poly.type
_entity_poly.pdbx_seq_one_letter_code
_entity_poly.pdbx_strand_id
1 'polypeptide(L)'
;MTVSSPPDTTGELIGRNDEVARIDAVLDRVREHGGALLIRGEAGIGKSALLDQARGRASALGARILATVGVESESELAFAGLHQLLAPIRSRMAGLPDPQREALDAAFGVNDLVEPDPFRVALAAYRLISDAADSSALLLIADDAHWLDRSSLDVLTFLARRLDNEPVVLLAALRDGFSTTLEEAGLPTLRLDRLSASDSEKLLDRVASGLPVDVHSRVLAEAAGNPLGLVELARARPETGDPVELLTPGPATLTARLERAFGARLDGLGEDTRLLLLAAALDGRASIEELLSAATLASGNEVALSALDSAAERGLADPHGSEVRFQHPLIRSAVASTAPPAQRIAMYAALANVVRDPERRLWHRAAAAVGHDEAVALALDEHAEIARRRGAVMVAAGALERAATLTAEPRRRGERLVR
;
A
#
# COMPACT_ATOMS: atom_id res chain seq x y z
N MET A 1 -34.23 10.61 6.20
CA MET A 1 -33.02 10.05 6.79
C MET A 1 -31.89 10.37 5.84
N THR A 2 -31.14 11.39 6.17
CA THR A 2 -30.09 11.98 5.33
C THR A 2 -28.87 11.07 5.39
N VAL A 3 -28.52 10.48 4.26
CA VAL A 3 -27.27 9.76 4.03
C VAL A 3 -26.14 10.76 4.21
N SER A 4 -25.34 10.59 5.26
CA SER A 4 -24.15 11.40 5.48
C SER A 4 -23.11 11.00 4.44
N SER A 5 -22.84 11.89 3.50
CA SER A 5 -21.77 11.74 2.52
C SER A 5 -20.43 11.53 3.23
N PRO A 6 -19.49 10.77 2.63
CA PRO A 6 -18.13 10.68 3.17
C PRO A 6 -17.52 12.08 3.29
N PRO A 7 -16.60 12.31 4.24
CA PRO A 7 -16.03 13.63 4.46
C PRO A 7 -15.35 14.09 3.16
N ASP A 8 -15.77 15.28 2.73
CA ASP A 8 -15.22 16.00 1.58
C ASP A 8 -13.69 16.08 1.70
N THR A 9 -12.96 15.34 0.90
CA THR A 9 -11.49 15.33 0.82
C THR A 9 -10.93 16.62 0.19
N THR A 10 -11.78 17.58 -0.12
CA THR A 10 -11.42 18.92 -0.65
C THR A 10 -11.20 19.98 0.44
N GLY A 11 -11.21 19.60 1.72
CA GLY A 11 -10.93 20.49 2.85
C GLY A 11 -9.43 20.79 2.97
N GLU A 12 -9.11 22.07 3.24
CA GLU A 12 -7.77 22.55 3.58
C GLU A 12 -7.11 21.68 4.66
N LEU A 13 -5.89 21.20 4.41
CA LEU A 13 -5.12 20.40 5.35
C LEU A 13 -4.61 21.28 6.50
N ILE A 14 -5.09 21.03 7.71
CA ILE A 14 -4.71 21.81 8.89
C ILE A 14 -3.22 21.65 9.18
N GLY A 15 -2.53 22.78 9.34
CA GLY A 15 -1.12 22.82 9.73
C GLY A 15 -0.15 22.28 8.67
N ARG A 16 -0.54 22.30 7.36
CA ARG A 16 0.27 21.80 6.24
C ARG A 16 0.43 22.81 5.10
N ASN A 17 0.25 24.09 5.40
CA ASN A 17 0.26 25.14 4.38
C ASN A 17 1.62 25.24 3.66
N ASP A 18 2.71 25.11 4.38
CA ASP A 18 4.07 25.17 3.81
C ASP A 18 4.36 23.96 2.92
N GLU A 19 3.95 22.76 3.36
CA GLU A 19 4.13 21.53 2.60
C GLU A 19 3.28 21.53 1.32
N VAL A 20 2.02 21.97 1.42
CA VAL A 20 1.12 22.16 0.27
C VAL A 20 1.72 23.19 -0.70
N ALA A 21 2.13 24.36 -0.22
CA ALA A 21 2.73 25.39 -1.07
C ALA A 21 3.99 24.89 -1.79
N ARG A 22 4.79 24.04 -1.14
CA ARG A 22 5.99 23.46 -1.75
C ARG A 22 5.65 22.46 -2.84
N ILE A 23 4.62 21.65 -2.68
CA ILE A 23 4.13 20.74 -3.73
C ILE A 23 3.50 21.54 -4.88
N ASP A 24 2.66 22.53 -4.56
CA ASP A 24 2.03 23.38 -5.56
C ASP A 24 3.08 24.10 -6.43
N ALA A 25 4.16 24.59 -5.82
CA ALA A 25 5.25 25.23 -6.55
C ALA A 25 5.97 24.29 -7.54
N VAL A 26 5.98 22.98 -7.26
CA VAL A 26 6.52 21.98 -8.21
C VAL A 26 5.50 21.69 -9.32
N LEU A 27 4.22 21.54 -8.97
CA LEU A 27 3.15 21.25 -9.92
C LEU A 27 2.87 22.42 -10.88
N ASP A 28 2.94 23.65 -10.40
CA ASP A 28 2.70 24.85 -11.22
C ASP A 28 3.74 25.02 -12.35
N ARG A 29 4.94 24.49 -12.12
CA ARG A 29 6.04 24.53 -13.12
C ARG A 29 6.16 23.26 -13.95
N VAL A 30 5.30 22.26 -13.77
CA VAL A 30 5.42 20.93 -14.40
C VAL A 30 5.52 20.97 -15.93
N ARG A 31 4.96 21.99 -16.57
CA ARG A 31 5.00 22.17 -18.04
C ARG A 31 6.35 22.71 -18.53
N GLU A 32 7.11 23.37 -17.68
CA GLU A 32 8.40 23.97 -17.96
C GLU A 32 9.55 23.10 -17.45
N HIS A 33 9.37 22.58 -16.25
CA HIS A 33 10.35 21.75 -15.55
C HIS A 33 9.61 20.67 -14.77
N GLY A 34 9.97 19.42 -15.03
CA GLY A 34 9.54 18.30 -14.21
C GLY A 34 10.39 18.16 -12.96
N GLY A 35 10.31 17.00 -12.35
CA GLY A 35 11.12 16.69 -11.17
C GLY A 35 10.56 15.61 -10.30
N ALA A 36 11.24 15.37 -9.18
CA ALA A 36 10.82 14.39 -8.19
C ALA A 36 10.94 14.96 -6.78
N LEU A 37 10.01 14.60 -5.90
CA LEU A 37 10.00 14.98 -4.49
C LEU A 37 9.65 13.78 -3.62
N LEU A 38 10.49 13.52 -2.62
CA LEU A 38 10.21 12.53 -1.59
C LEU A 38 9.45 13.18 -0.43
N ILE A 39 8.38 12.54 0.02
CA ILE A 39 7.60 12.94 1.20
C ILE A 39 7.89 11.92 2.29
N ARG A 40 8.49 12.35 3.40
CA ARG A 40 8.88 11.49 4.52
C ARG A 40 8.18 11.84 5.80
N GLY A 41 7.96 10.85 6.64
CA GLY A 41 7.47 11.05 7.99
C GLY A 41 6.90 9.79 8.62
N GLU A 42 6.53 9.88 9.89
CA GLU A 42 5.96 8.79 10.68
C GLU A 42 4.69 8.21 10.05
N ALA A 43 4.31 7.01 10.49
CA ALA A 43 3.00 6.45 10.16
C ALA A 43 1.87 7.38 10.65
N GLY A 44 0.85 7.60 9.81
CA GLY A 44 -0.29 8.43 10.18
C GLY A 44 -0.05 9.95 10.22
N ILE A 45 1.13 10.43 9.79
CA ILE A 45 1.49 11.86 9.84
C ILE A 45 0.79 12.71 8.75
N GLY A 46 0.11 12.07 7.79
CA GLY A 46 -0.65 12.75 6.73
C GLY A 46 0.01 12.74 5.35
N LYS A 47 0.95 11.82 5.07
CA LYS A 47 1.59 11.71 3.73
C LYS A 47 0.58 11.48 2.61
N SER A 48 -0.30 10.47 2.77
CA SER A 48 -1.32 10.14 1.77
C SER A 48 -2.32 11.28 1.58
N ALA A 49 -2.71 11.98 2.65
CA ALA A 49 -3.58 13.15 2.55
C ALA A 49 -2.93 14.28 1.73
N LEU A 50 -1.62 14.47 1.88
CA LEU A 50 -0.86 15.44 1.10
C LEU A 50 -0.75 15.02 -0.38
N LEU A 51 -0.59 13.72 -0.66
CA LEU A 51 -0.63 13.18 -2.03
C LEU A 51 -2.02 13.35 -2.66
N ASP A 52 -3.10 13.17 -1.90
CA ASP A 52 -4.47 13.38 -2.39
C ASP A 52 -4.74 14.86 -2.69
N GLN A 53 -4.23 15.78 -1.87
CA GLN A 53 -4.26 17.20 -2.16
C GLN A 53 -3.52 17.53 -3.46
N ALA A 54 -2.30 16.97 -3.64
CA ALA A 54 -1.52 17.11 -4.89
C ALA A 54 -2.27 16.55 -6.10
N ARG A 55 -2.98 15.42 -5.94
CA ARG A 55 -3.85 14.82 -6.97
C ARG A 55 -4.96 15.78 -7.39
N GLY A 56 -5.64 16.40 -6.43
CA GLY A 56 -6.68 17.40 -6.69
C GLY A 56 -6.14 18.61 -7.45
N ARG A 57 -4.98 19.14 -7.01
CA ARG A 57 -4.30 20.27 -7.67
C ARG A 57 -3.89 19.93 -9.10
N ALA A 58 -3.22 18.81 -9.32
CA ALA A 58 -2.80 18.35 -10.65
C ALA A 58 -3.99 18.16 -11.59
N SER A 59 -5.10 17.59 -11.12
CA SER A 59 -6.33 17.46 -11.88
C SER A 59 -6.90 18.82 -12.29
N ALA A 60 -6.88 19.81 -11.41
CA ALA A 60 -7.31 21.18 -11.71
C ALA A 60 -6.42 21.87 -12.76
N LEU A 61 -5.14 21.51 -12.81
CA LEU A 61 -4.19 21.96 -13.84
C LEU A 61 -4.31 21.20 -15.17
N GLY A 62 -5.19 20.19 -15.26
CA GLY A 62 -5.39 19.33 -16.43
C GLY A 62 -4.27 18.32 -16.62
N ALA A 63 -3.49 18.03 -15.59
CA ALA A 63 -2.49 16.98 -15.64
C ALA A 63 -3.14 15.59 -15.50
N ARG A 64 -2.59 14.59 -16.18
CA ARG A 64 -2.99 13.19 -16.00
C ARG A 64 -2.25 12.59 -14.81
N ILE A 65 -2.91 11.75 -14.06
CA ILE A 65 -2.35 11.11 -12.87
C ILE A 65 -2.11 9.63 -13.14
N LEU A 66 -0.91 9.16 -12.84
CA LEU A 66 -0.55 7.76 -12.77
C LEU A 66 -0.15 7.46 -11.32
N ALA A 67 -0.72 6.43 -10.73
CA ALA A 67 -0.49 6.14 -9.33
C ALA A 67 -0.19 4.67 -9.07
N THR A 68 0.66 4.42 -8.09
CA THR A 68 0.90 3.11 -7.51
C THR A 68 0.93 3.24 -5.98
N VAL A 69 0.55 2.17 -5.31
CA VAL A 69 0.58 2.08 -3.84
C VAL A 69 1.37 0.84 -3.47
N GLY A 70 2.38 1.01 -2.63
CA GLY A 70 3.13 -0.11 -2.09
C GLY A 70 2.29 -0.90 -1.10
N VAL A 71 2.32 -2.23 -1.23
CA VAL A 71 1.61 -3.15 -0.36
C VAL A 71 2.60 -4.21 0.14
N GLU A 72 2.68 -4.39 1.46
CA GLU A 72 3.66 -5.29 2.08
C GLU A 72 3.65 -6.70 1.49
N SER A 73 2.45 -7.26 1.24
CA SER A 73 2.30 -8.60 0.65
C SER A 73 2.71 -8.68 -0.83
N GLU A 74 2.98 -7.55 -1.48
CA GLU A 74 3.37 -7.46 -2.90
C GLU A 74 4.83 -7.05 -3.08
N SER A 75 5.53 -6.73 -2.00
CA SER A 75 6.94 -6.32 -2.04
C SER A 75 7.87 -7.36 -2.68
N GLU A 76 7.42 -8.62 -2.71
CA GLU A 76 8.11 -9.75 -3.32
C GLU A 76 7.70 -10.00 -4.81
N LEU A 77 6.73 -9.25 -5.35
CA LEU A 77 6.27 -9.42 -6.73
C LEU A 77 7.00 -8.47 -7.67
N ALA A 78 7.93 -8.98 -8.47
CA ALA A 78 8.74 -8.16 -9.37
C ALA A 78 7.88 -7.31 -10.32
N PHE A 79 8.19 -6.02 -10.40
CA PHE A 79 7.52 -5.04 -11.26
C PHE A 79 6.01 -4.83 -10.97
N ALA A 80 5.49 -5.30 -9.84
CA ALA A 80 4.07 -5.13 -9.49
C ALA A 80 3.68 -3.65 -9.40
N GLY A 81 4.49 -2.84 -8.71
CA GLY A 81 4.28 -1.40 -8.60
C GLY A 81 4.38 -0.68 -9.95
N LEU A 82 5.34 -1.06 -10.80
CA LEU A 82 5.48 -0.51 -12.14
C LEU A 82 4.31 -0.87 -13.04
N HIS A 83 3.85 -2.10 -12.99
CA HIS A 83 2.68 -2.56 -13.74
C HIS A 83 1.43 -1.75 -13.37
N GLN A 84 1.19 -1.53 -12.07
CA GLN A 84 0.09 -0.70 -11.59
C GLN A 84 0.22 0.75 -12.07
N LEU A 85 1.41 1.35 -11.95
CA LEU A 85 1.67 2.72 -12.36
C LEU A 85 1.41 2.95 -13.85
N LEU A 86 1.84 2.02 -14.71
CA LEU A 86 1.75 2.14 -16.16
C LEU A 86 0.41 1.64 -16.74
N ALA A 87 -0.44 0.97 -15.96
CA ALA A 87 -1.71 0.41 -16.41
C ALA A 87 -2.58 1.42 -17.20
N PRO A 88 -2.74 2.71 -16.78
CA PRO A 88 -3.59 3.65 -17.50
C PRO A 88 -3.05 4.09 -18.88
N ILE A 89 -1.77 3.85 -19.15
CA ILE A 89 -1.11 4.23 -20.41
C ILE A 89 -0.60 3.01 -21.20
N ARG A 90 -0.93 1.80 -20.77
CA ARG A 90 -0.46 0.53 -21.37
C ARG A 90 -0.78 0.43 -22.87
N SER A 91 -1.90 0.98 -23.31
CA SER A 91 -2.26 1.00 -24.74
C SER A 91 -1.23 1.70 -25.62
N ARG A 92 -0.43 2.62 -25.08
CA ARG A 92 0.64 3.32 -25.80
C ARG A 92 1.89 2.46 -26.01
N MET A 93 2.02 1.31 -25.34
CA MET A 93 3.16 0.38 -25.54
C MET A 93 3.30 -0.06 -27.01
N ALA A 94 2.19 -0.10 -27.77
CA ALA A 94 2.24 -0.40 -29.21
C ALA A 94 3.08 0.59 -30.03
N GLY A 95 3.31 1.81 -29.54
CA GLY A 95 4.14 2.84 -30.18
C GLY A 95 5.62 2.73 -29.82
N LEU A 96 6.01 1.90 -28.86
CA LEU A 96 7.39 1.70 -28.48
C LEU A 96 8.16 0.89 -29.55
N PRO A 97 9.47 1.14 -29.73
CA PRO A 97 10.34 0.23 -30.48
C PRO A 97 10.26 -1.20 -29.92
N ASP A 98 10.35 -2.20 -30.82
CA ASP A 98 10.19 -3.62 -30.47
C ASP A 98 11.03 -4.05 -29.27
N PRO A 99 12.35 -3.72 -29.13
CA PRO A 99 13.15 -4.14 -28.00
C PRO A 99 12.69 -3.56 -26.65
N GLN A 100 12.06 -2.37 -26.65
CA GLN A 100 11.54 -1.72 -25.46
C GLN A 100 10.17 -2.29 -25.07
N ARG A 101 9.32 -2.55 -26.08
CA ARG A 101 8.03 -3.21 -25.84
C ARG A 101 8.25 -4.61 -25.30
N GLU A 102 9.16 -5.40 -25.91
CA GLU A 102 9.52 -6.74 -25.44
C GLU A 102 10.05 -6.75 -23.99
N ALA A 103 10.84 -5.73 -23.61
CA ALA A 103 11.33 -5.61 -22.24
C ALA A 103 10.20 -5.39 -21.22
N LEU A 104 9.20 -4.54 -21.53
CA LEU A 104 8.02 -4.36 -20.67
C LEU A 104 7.11 -5.59 -20.68
N ASP A 105 6.92 -6.24 -21.83
CA ASP A 105 6.13 -7.47 -21.93
C ASP A 105 6.76 -8.60 -21.10
N ALA A 106 8.10 -8.72 -21.12
CA ALA A 106 8.83 -9.65 -20.26
C ALA A 106 8.70 -9.31 -18.76
N ALA A 107 8.84 -8.01 -18.41
CA ALA A 107 8.70 -7.54 -17.02
C ALA A 107 7.29 -7.79 -16.47
N PHE A 108 6.26 -7.72 -17.32
CA PHE A 108 4.86 -7.94 -16.94
C PHE A 108 4.37 -9.39 -17.12
N GLY A 109 5.29 -10.32 -17.43
CA GLY A 109 4.95 -11.73 -17.55
C GLY A 109 4.10 -12.07 -18.78
N VAL A 110 4.07 -11.22 -19.82
CA VAL A 110 3.40 -11.51 -21.10
C VAL A 110 4.24 -12.44 -21.96
N ASN A 111 5.56 -12.39 -21.80
CA ASN A 111 6.52 -13.24 -22.50
C ASN A 111 7.53 -13.84 -21.50
N ASP A 112 7.28 -15.07 -21.07
CA ASP A 112 8.11 -15.78 -20.10
C ASP A 112 9.44 -16.33 -20.69
N LEU A 113 9.64 -16.21 -22.00
CA LEU A 113 10.83 -16.74 -22.69
C LEU A 113 12.00 -15.75 -22.68
N VAL A 114 11.75 -14.46 -22.36
CA VAL A 114 12.75 -13.41 -22.39
C VAL A 114 13.00 -12.90 -20.97
N GLU A 115 14.26 -12.90 -20.57
CA GLU A 115 14.68 -12.29 -19.30
C GLU A 115 14.58 -10.76 -19.41
N PRO A 116 13.84 -10.04 -18.56
CA PRO A 116 13.75 -8.60 -18.61
C PRO A 116 15.10 -7.97 -18.20
N ASP A 117 15.72 -7.25 -19.13
CA ASP A 117 16.87 -6.40 -18.84
C ASP A 117 16.39 -5.18 -18.04
N PRO A 118 16.83 -4.99 -16.78
CA PRO A 118 16.35 -3.90 -15.92
C PRO A 118 16.57 -2.51 -16.54
N PHE A 119 17.69 -2.30 -17.25
CA PHE A 119 17.96 -1.02 -17.91
C PHE A 119 17.00 -0.77 -19.07
N ARG A 120 16.70 -1.80 -19.88
CA ARG A 120 15.74 -1.69 -20.98
C ARG A 120 14.33 -1.45 -20.48
N VAL A 121 13.93 -2.11 -19.39
CA VAL A 121 12.64 -1.89 -18.74
C VAL A 121 12.54 -0.43 -18.26
N ALA A 122 13.55 0.08 -17.55
CA ALA A 122 13.57 1.46 -17.09
C ALA A 122 13.52 2.47 -18.23
N LEU A 123 14.28 2.23 -19.30
CA LEU A 123 14.30 3.08 -20.50
C LEU A 123 12.95 3.03 -21.24
N ALA A 124 12.32 1.86 -21.33
CA ALA A 124 11.01 1.70 -21.95
C ALA A 124 9.91 2.40 -21.13
N ALA A 125 9.95 2.28 -19.80
CA ALA A 125 9.05 3.00 -18.90
C ALA A 125 9.22 4.51 -19.01
N TYR A 126 10.47 5.01 -19.05
CA TYR A 126 10.76 6.42 -19.23
C TYR A 126 10.15 6.93 -20.57
N ARG A 127 10.42 6.24 -21.67
CA ARG A 127 9.91 6.65 -22.98
C ARG A 127 8.39 6.62 -23.04
N LEU A 128 7.76 5.59 -22.49
CA LEU A 128 6.30 5.47 -22.43
C LEU A 128 5.67 6.64 -21.64
N ILE A 129 6.28 7.04 -20.55
CA ILE A 129 5.85 8.18 -19.71
C ILE A 129 6.09 9.50 -20.46
N SER A 130 7.26 9.69 -21.07
CA SER A 130 7.59 10.88 -21.86
C SER A 130 6.59 11.04 -23.03
N ASP A 131 6.39 10.00 -23.85
CA ASP A 131 5.40 9.99 -24.95
C ASP A 131 3.95 10.26 -24.46
N ALA A 132 3.62 9.84 -23.23
CA ALA A 132 2.32 10.15 -22.63
C ALA A 132 2.23 11.61 -22.15
N ALA A 133 3.35 12.20 -21.75
CA ALA A 133 3.46 13.57 -21.27
C ALA A 133 3.39 14.61 -22.40
N ASP A 134 3.70 14.25 -23.64
CA ASP A 134 3.57 15.13 -24.82
C ASP A 134 2.16 15.70 -24.98
N SER A 135 1.14 14.95 -24.58
CA SER A 135 -0.27 15.35 -24.73
C SER A 135 -0.82 16.10 -23.51
N SER A 136 -0.24 15.87 -22.33
CA SER A 136 -0.70 16.44 -21.05
C SER A 136 0.36 16.18 -19.99
N ALA A 137 0.71 17.20 -19.20
CA ALA A 137 1.59 17.01 -18.05
C ALA A 137 1.17 15.82 -17.18
N LEU A 138 2.12 15.12 -16.58
CA LEU A 138 1.86 13.95 -15.76
C LEU A 138 2.26 14.19 -14.31
N LEU A 139 1.40 13.68 -13.41
CA LEU A 139 1.74 13.47 -12.01
C LEU A 139 1.86 11.98 -11.75
N LEU A 140 3.05 11.52 -11.40
CA LEU A 140 3.31 10.16 -10.93
C LEU A 140 3.24 10.17 -9.40
N ILE A 141 2.47 9.25 -8.84
CA ILE A 141 2.33 9.10 -7.38
C ILE A 141 2.75 7.69 -6.99
N ALA A 142 3.69 7.59 -6.06
CA ALA A 142 4.07 6.34 -5.40
C ALA A 142 3.78 6.48 -3.89
N ASP A 143 2.61 6.05 -3.45
CA ASP A 143 2.28 6.04 -2.03
C ASP A 143 2.81 4.78 -1.35
N ASP A 144 3.15 4.88 -0.05
CA ASP A 144 3.78 3.81 0.73
C ASP A 144 4.92 3.11 -0.04
N ALA A 145 5.77 3.90 -0.73
CA ALA A 145 6.81 3.41 -1.63
C ALA A 145 7.82 2.46 -0.95
N HIS A 146 7.90 2.45 0.37
CA HIS A 146 8.71 1.48 1.14
C HIS A 146 8.19 0.03 1.05
N TRP A 147 6.94 -0.17 0.59
CA TRP A 147 6.36 -1.48 0.31
C TRP A 147 6.33 -1.84 -1.18
N LEU A 148 6.84 -0.96 -2.06
CA LEU A 148 7.00 -1.32 -3.46
C LEU A 148 8.11 -2.36 -3.63
N ASP A 149 7.92 -3.23 -4.61
CA ASP A 149 8.95 -4.19 -5.00
C ASP A 149 10.24 -3.50 -5.50
N ARG A 150 11.37 -4.15 -5.28
CA ARG A 150 12.68 -3.60 -5.58
C ARG A 150 12.83 -3.20 -7.05
N SER A 151 12.33 -4.01 -7.98
CA SER A 151 12.44 -3.76 -9.41
C SER A 151 11.67 -2.50 -9.82
N SER A 152 10.48 -2.27 -9.27
CA SER A 152 9.72 -1.03 -9.46
C SER A 152 10.42 0.18 -8.85
N LEU A 153 11.00 0.06 -7.65
CA LEU A 153 11.77 1.13 -7.02
C LEU A 153 12.98 1.54 -7.85
N ASP A 154 13.70 0.58 -8.44
CA ASP A 154 14.86 0.86 -9.29
C ASP A 154 14.46 1.59 -10.56
N VAL A 155 13.32 1.24 -11.18
CA VAL A 155 12.74 1.98 -12.32
C VAL A 155 12.31 3.39 -11.90
N LEU A 156 11.60 3.55 -10.78
CA LEU A 156 11.20 4.87 -10.26
C LEU A 156 12.43 5.76 -9.96
N THR A 157 13.50 5.17 -9.43
CA THR A 157 14.77 5.85 -9.16
C THR A 157 15.44 6.31 -10.46
N PHE A 158 15.42 5.46 -11.48
CA PHE A 158 15.92 5.80 -12.82
C PHE A 158 15.13 6.95 -13.45
N LEU A 159 13.80 6.93 -13.34
CA LEU A 159 12.91 7.99 -13.79
C LEU A 159 13.19 9.29 -13.05
N ALA A 160 13.17 9.26 -11.72
CA ALA A 160 13.32 10.44 -10.86
C ALA A 160 14.55 11.30 -11.21
N ARG A 161 15.65 10.67 -11.64
CA ARG A 161 16.88 11.35 -12.04
C ARG A 161 16.83 11.99 -13.43
N ARG A 162 15.73 11.80 -14.20
CA ARG A 162 15.63 12.20 -15.61
C ARG A 162 14.42 13.05 -15.95
N LEU A 163 13.59 13.36 -14.95
CA LEU A 163 12.34 14.07 -15.17
C LEU A 163 12.51 15.59 -15.33
N ASP A 164 13.66 16.17 -15.02
CA ASP A 164 13.87 17.63 -14.99
C ASP A 164 13.47 18.35 -16.29
N ASN A 165 13.63 17.68 -17.44
CA ASN A 165 13.29 18.23 -18.75
C ASN A 165 11.98 17.67 -19.35
N GLU A 166 11.23 16.91 -18.58
CA GLU A 166 9.96 16.30 -18.99
C GLU A 166 8.80 17.00 -18.26
N PRO A 167 7.62 17.15 -18.86
CA PRO A 167 6.46 17.70 -18.16
C PRO A 167 5.85 16.65 -17.21
N VAL A 168 6.69 16.11 -16.31
CA VAL A 168 6.37 15.00 -15.40
C VAL A 168 6.87 15.31 -14.00
N VAL A 169 6.02 15.20 -13.00
CA VAL A 169 6.38 15.27 -11.59
C VAL A 169 6.17 13.91 -10.93
N LEU A 170 7.15 13.44 -10.17
CA LEU A 170 7.06 12.26 -9.33
C LEU A 170 6.98 12.67 -7.86
N LEU A 171 5.90 12.29 -7.18
CA LEU A 171 5.77 12.37 -5.73
C LEU A 171 5.80 10.97 -5.14
N ALA A 172 6.74 10.70 -4.24
CA ALA A 172 6.85 9.41 -3.57
C ALA A 172 6.80 9.57 -2.05
N ALA A 173 5.92 8.82 -1.39
CA ALA A 173 5.77 8.83 0.07
C ALA A 173 6.52 7.65 0.70
N LEU A 174 7.35 7.95 1.70
CA LEU A 174 8.14 6.98 2.45
C LEU A 174 7.87 7.10 3.95
N ARG A 175 7.81 5.99 4.64
CA ARG A 175 7.74 5.95 6.10
C ARG A 175 9.14 6.05 6.70
N ASP A 176 9.26 6.78 7.82
CA ASP A 176 10.51 6.81 8.61
C ASP A 176 10.87 5.40 9.10
N GLY A 177 12.17 5.12 9.12
CA GLY A 177 12.70 3.80 9.51
C GLY A 177 12.86 2.80 8.36
N PHE A 178 12.40 3.14 7.15
CA PHE A 178 12.64 2.35 5.94
C PHE A 178 13.65 3.06 5.03
N SER A 179 14.50 2.29 4.37
CA SER A 179 15.44 2.78 3.36
C SER A 179 15.10 2.20 1.99
N THR A 180 15.16 3.03 0.95
CA THR A 180 14.88 2.65 -0.43
C THR A 180 15.88 3.28 -1.39
N THR A 181 16.00 2.74 -2.61
CA THR A 181 16.85 3.32 -3.66
C THR A 181 16.45 4.73 -4.07
N LEU A 182 15.20 5.13 -3.84
CA LEU A 182 14.76 6.51 -4.09
C LEU A 182 15.49 7.53 -3.22
N GLU A 183 15.86 7.18 -1.98
CA GLU A 183 16.66 8.06 -1.11
C GLU A 183 18.08 8.22 -1.61
N GLU A 184 18.67 7.13 -2.12
CA GLU A 184 20.00 7.13 -2.70
C GLU A 184 20.09 7.96 -3.99
N ALA A 185 18.94 8.29 -4.58
CA ALA A 185 18.86 9.14 -5.78
C ALA A 185 19.21 10.61 -5.50
N GLY A 186 19.31 11.04 -4.24
CA GLY A 186 19.60 12.42 -3.86
C GLY A 186 18.45 13.39 -4.14
N LEU A 187 17.21 12.90 -4.14
CA LEU A 187 16.02 13.70 -4.45
C LEU A 187 15.73 14.73 -3.36
N PRO A 188 15.15 15.88 -3.71
CA PRO A 188 14.58 16.79 -2.73
C PRO A 188 13.61 16.07 -1.81
N THR A 189 13.73 16.33 -0.50
CA THR A 189 12.89 15.66 0.49
C THR A 189 12.06 16.68 1.26
N LEU A 190 10.77 16.41 1.37
CA LEU A 190 9.81 17.09 2.22
C LEU A 190 9.53 16.22 3.43
N ARG A 191 10.04 16.63 4.59
CA ARG A 191 9.77 15.92 5.83
C ARG A 191 8.52 16.48 6.48
N LEU A 192 7.59 15.59 6.86
CA LEU A 192 6.39 15.93 7.60
C LEU A 192 6.65 15.72 9.09
N ASP A 193 6.62 16.83 9.83
CA ASP A 193 6.67 16.81 11.28
C ASP A 193 5.28 16.69 11.89
N ARG A 194 5.21 16.43 13.20
CA ARG A 194 3.96 16.40 13.94
C ARG A 194 3.29 17.78 13.93
N LEU A 195 1.97 17.82 13.96
CA LEU A 195 1.22 19.06 14.03
C LEU A 195 1.59 19.84 15.31
N SER A 196 1.56 21.17 15.21
CA SER A 196 1.65 22.05 16.37
C SER A 196 0.51 21.80 17.35
N ALA A 197 0.64 22.23 18.61
CA ALA A 197 -0.43 22.10 19.59
C ALA A 197 -1.70 22.81 19.09
N SER A 198 -1.57 24.02 18.54
CA SER A 198 -2.71 24.79 17.99
C SER A 198 -3.38 24.09 16.80
N ASP A 199 -2.60 23.48 15.89
CA ASP A 199 -3.18 22.79 14.74
C ASP A 199 -3.78 21.43 15.13
N SER A 200 -3.22 20.78 16.16
CA SER A 200 -3.79 19.58 16.76
C SER A 200 -5.17 19.85 17.37
N GLU A 201 -5.30 20.96 18.11
CA GLU A 201 -6.59 21.41 18.66
C GLU A 201 -7.60 21.68 17.54
N LYS A 202 -7.22 22.45 16.50
CA LYS A 202 -8.11 22.73 15.36
C LYS A 202 -8.55 21.45 14.64
N LEU A 203 -7.64 20.50 14.46
CA LEU A 203 -7.99 19.23 13.83
C LEU A 203 -8.95 18.43 14.69
N LEU A 204 -8.69 18.33 16.00
CA LEU A 204 -9.54 17.61 16.93
C LEU A 204 -10.94 18.21 17.02
N ASP A 205 -11.05 19.54 17.08
CA ASP A 205 -12.33 20.26 17.09
C ASP A 205 -13.14 20.05 15.80
N ARG A 206 -12.44 19.97 14.65
CA ARG A 206 -13.10 19.68 13.35
C ARG A 206 -13.66 18.27 13.30
N VAL A 207 -12.92 17.28 13.83
CA VAL A 207 -13.28 15.86 13.74
C VAL A 207 -14.28 15.44 14.82
N ALA A 208 -14.18 16.02 15.99
CA ALA A 208 -14.96 15.62 17.15
C ALA A 208 -15.34 16.84 18.02
N SER A 209 -16.19 17.71 17.46
CA SER A 209 -16.75 18.83 18.22
C SER A 209 -17.57 18.34 19.42
N GLY A 210 -17.33 18.94 20.58
CA GLY A 210 -18.11 18.67 21.81
C GLY A 210 -17.60 17.47 22.63
N LEU A 211 -16.33 17.10 22.51
CA LEU A 211 -15.69 16.16 23.43
C LEU A 211 -15.66 16.76 24.86
N PRO A 212 -15.86 15.95 25.91
CA PRO A 212 -15.57 16.35 27.28
C PRO A 212 -14.12 16.84 27.41
N VAL A 213 -13.89 17.87 28.24
CA VAL A 213 -12.58 18.56 28.35
C VAL A 213 -11.45 17.60 28.76
N ASP A 214 -11.74 16.65 29.63
CA ASP A 214 -10.80 15.61 30.07
C ASP A 214 -10.44 14.63 28.94
N VAL A 215 -11.42 14.21 28.14
CA VAL A 215 -11.21 13.35 26.96
C VAL A 215 -10.43 14.12 25.89
N HIS A 216 -10.82 15.36 25.60
CA HIS A 216 -10.14 16.23 24.63
C HIS A 216 -8.65 16.40 24.98
N SER A 217 -8.35 16.78 26.24
CA SER A 217 -6.97 16.94 26.70
C SER A 217 -6.16 15.65 26.62
N ARG A 218 -6.79 14.51 26.90
CA ARG A 218 -6.15 13.20 26.84
C ARG A 218 -5.84 12.79 25.41
N VAL A 219 -6.78 12.97 24.47
CA VAL A 219 -6.56 12.68 23.04
C VAL A 219 -5.41 13.52 22.49
N LEU A 220 -5.35 14.82 22.82
CA LEU A 220 -4.22 15.68 22.41
C LEU A 220 -2.88 15.17 22.95
N ALA A 221 -2.83 14.82 24.24
CA ALA A 221 -1.61 14.32 24.88
C ALA A 221 -1.14 12.99 24.26
N GLU A 222 -2.07 12.08 23.98
CA GLU A 222 -1.74 10.75 23.46
C GLU A 222 -1.40 10.74 21.97
N ALA A 223 -2.14 11.50 21.16
CA ALA A 223 -1.84 11.65 19.74
C ALA A 223 -0.50 12.40 19.52
N ALA A 224 -0.11 13.25 20.47
CA ALA A 224 1.13 14.02 20.47
C ALA A 224 1.40 14.70 19.11
N GLY A 225 0.39 15.28 18.49
CA GLY A 225 0.48 15.95 17.18
C GLY A 225 0.42 15.03 15.96
N ASN A 226 0.20 13.73 16.12
CA ASN A 226 -0.01 12.83 14.99
C ASN A 226 -1.46 12.93 14.50
N PRO A 227 -1.73 13.36 13.22
CA PRO A 227 -3.09 13.56 12.72
C PRO A 227 -3.98 12.33 12.79
N LEU A 228 -3.46 11.16 12.43
CA LEU A 228 -4.21 9.90 12.49
C LEU A 228 -4.57 9.57 13.95
N GLY A 229 -3.60 9.78 14.86
CA GLY A 229 -3.85 9.62 16.30
C GLY A 229 -4.99 10.49 16.78
N LEU A 230 -5.01 11.76 16.40
CA LEU A 230 -6.08 12.70 16.76
C LEU A 230 -7.45 12.22 16.25
N VAL A 231 -7.53 11.83 14.98
CA VAL A 231 -8.77 11.38 14.34
C VAL A 231 -9.30 10.09 14.96
N GLU A 232 -8.45 9.09 15.10
CA GLU A 232 -8.87 7.74 15.49
C GLU A 232 -9.10 7.61 16.98
N LEU A 233 -8.29 8.25 17.82
CA LEU A 233 -8.54 8.28 19.27
C LEU A 233 -9.81 9.07 19.62
N ALA A 234 -10.13 10.11 18.85
CA ALA A 234 -11.38 10.86 19.02
C ALA A 234 -12.62 10.03 18.61
N ARG A 235 -12.51 9.17 17.60
CA ARG A 235 -13.59 8.29 17.12
C ARG A 235 -13.77 7.02 17.95
N ALA A 236 -12.72 6.56 18.63
CA ALA A 236 -12.75 5.37 19.46
C ALA A 236 -13.59 5.59 20.73
N ARG A 237 -14.93 5.76 20.57
CA ARG A 237 -15.89 5.80 21.67
C ARG A 237 -16.37 4.37 21.95
N PRO A 238 -16.21 3.85 23.16
CA PRO A 238 -16.94 2.63 23.55
C PRO A 238 -18.44 2.94 23.58
N GLU A 239 -19.24 2.14 22.90
CA GLU A 239 -20.71 2.23 22.94
C GLU A 239 -21.27 1.92 24.35
N THR A 240 -20.48 1.20 25.16
CA THR A 240 -20.81 0.86 26.56
C THR A 240 -19.51 0.65 27.33
N GLY A 241 -19.07 1.65 28.08
CA GLY A 241 -17.93 1.49 28.97
C GLY A 241 -17.07 2.74 29.11
N ASP A 242 -16.28 2.76 30.15
CA ASP A 242 -15.44 3.88 30.50
C ASP A 242 -14.39 4.11 29.37
N PRO A 243 -14.27 5.30 28.76
CA PRO A 243 -13.24 5.63 27.76
C PRO A 243 -11.80 5.40 28.24
N VAL A 244 -11.64 5.11 29.52
CA VAL A 244 -10.39 5.00 30.25
C VAL A 244 -9.52 3.81 29.81
N GLU A 245 -10.11 2.71 29.33
CA GLU A 245 -9.35 1.48 29.11
C GLU A 245 -8.51 1.50 27.80
N LEU A 246 -8.99 2.19 26.76
CA LEU A 246 -8.24 2.36 25.49
C LEU A 246 -7.12 3.40 25.60
N LEU A 247 -7.22 4.31 26.56
CA LEU A 247 -6.31 5.43 26.78
C LEU A 247 -5.40 5.23 28.01
N THR A 248 -5.19 3.99 28.46
CA THR A 248 -4.28 3.72 29.60
C THR A 248 -2.84 4.04 29.19
N PRO A 249 -2.12 4.93 29.91
CA PRO A 249 -0.72 5.19 29.64
C PRO A 249 0.12 3.93 29.79
N GLY A 250 0.80 3.52 28.72
CA GLY A 250 1.65 2.35 28.71
C GLY A 250 2.81 2.54 27.72
N PRO A 251 3.86 1.72 27.77
CA PRO A 251 5.05 1.85 26.92
C PRO A 251 4.80 1.52 25.43
N ALA A 252 3.54 1.27 25.03
CA ALA A 252 3.21 0.97 23.63
C ALA A 252 3.37 2.19 22.73
N THR A 253 3.93 1.97 21.54
CA THR A 253 4.03 3.01 20.49
C THR A 253 2.64 3.48 20.05
N LEU A 254 2.54 4.70 19.49
CA LEU A 254 1.28 5.22 18.94
C LEU A 254 0.70 4.25 17.89
N THR A 255 1.53 3.67 17.03
CA THR A 255 1.12 2.66 16.04
C THR A 255 0.41 1.46 16.71
N ALA A 256 0.99 0.89 17.76
CA ALA A 256 0.39 -0.23 18.49
C ALA A 256 -0.91 0.14 19.22
N ARG A 257 -1.08 1.41 19.60
CA ARG A 257 -2.33 1.91 20.18
C ARG A 257 -3.41 2.10 19.12
N LEU A 258 -3.03 2.63 17.95
CA LEU A 258 -3.93 2.75 16.80
C LEU A 258 -4.37 1.39 16.29
N GLU A 259 -3.48 0.41 16.20
CA GLU A 259 -3.83 -0.97 15.85
C GLU A 259 -4.83 -1.57 16.84
N ARG A 260 -4.68 -1.32 18.15
CA ARG A 260 -5.67 -1.73 19.15
C ARG A 260 -7.00 -0.99 19.02
N ALA A 261 -6.98 0.32 18.74
CA ALA A 261 -8.20 1.09 18.52
C ALA A 261 -8.95 0.61 17.27
N PHE A 262 -8.23 0.29 16.20
CA PHE A 262 -8.82 -0.35 15.02
C PHE A 262 -9.32 -1.77 15.33
N GLY A 263 -8.56 -2.56 16.10
CA GLY A 263 -8.97 -3.88 16.57
C GLY A 263 -10.31 -3.83 17.31
N ALA A 264 -10.49 -2.89 18.23
CA ALA A 264 -11.76 -2.69 18.95
C ALA A 264 -12.94 -2.37 18.02
N ARG A 265 -12.71 -1.71 16.88
CA ARG A 265 -13.75 -1.47 15.86
C ARG A 265 -14.15 -2.74 15.10
N LEU A 266 -13.29 -3.75 15.07
CA LEU A 266 -13.59 -5.05 14.48
C LEU A 266 -14.47 -5.93 15.38
N ASP A 267 -14.44 -5.71 16.70
CA ASP A 267 -15.14 -6.57 17.68
C ASP A 267 -16.67 -6.56 17.50
N GLY A 268 -17.25 -5.50 16.98
CA GLY A 268 -18.70 -5.42 16.70
C GLY A 268 -19.12 -5.86 15.29
N LEU A 269 -18.21 -6.39 14.47
CA LEU A 269 -18.51 -6.86 13.12
C LEU A 269 -18.98 -8.32 13.13
N GLY A 270 -19.88 -8.65 12.20
CA GLY A 270 -20.26 -10.03 11.92
C GLY A 270 -19.06 -10.88 11.45
N GLU A 271 -19.17 -12.18 11.62
CA GLU A 271 -18.10 -13.13 11.26
C GLU A 271 -17.77 -13.05 9.78
N ASP A 272 -18.78 -12.99 8.91
CA ASP A 272 -18.59 -12.87 7.45
C ASP A 272 -17.82 -11.61 7.06
N THR A 273 -18.16 -10.47 7.68
CA THR A 273 -17.44 -9.21 7.46
C THR A 273 -15.98 -9.31 7.89
N ARG A 274 -15.71 -9.92 9.07
CA ARG A 274 -14.33 -10.09 9.55
C ARG A 274 -13.52 -11.02 8.65
N LEU A 275 -14.10 -12.11 8.15
CA LEU A 275 -13.45 -13.03 7.22
C LEU A 275 -13.16 -12.35 5.87
N LEU A 276 -14.09 -11.56 5.36
CA LEU A 276 -13.90 -10.82 4.12
C LEU A 276 -12.82 -9.74 4.23
N LEU A 277 -12.81 -8.99 5.34
CA LEU A 277 -11.74 -8.05 5.64
C LEU A 277 -10.38 -8.75 5.82
N LEU A 278 -10.36 -9.92 6.47
CA LEU A 278 -9.14 -10.71 6.61
C LEU A 278 -8.60 -11.17 5.26
N ALA A 279 -9.46 -11.68 4.38
CA ALA A 279 -9.07 -12.04 3.02
C ALA A 279 -8.44 -10.84 2.28
N ALA A 280 -9.10 -9.68 2.33
CA ALA A 280 -8.61 -8.43 1.72
C ALA A 280 -7.30 -7.92 2.38
N ALA A 281 -7.13 -8.14 3.68
CA ALA A 281 -5.90 -7.76 4.38
C ALA A 281 -4.70 -8.63 3.99
N LEU A 282 -4.93 -9.92 3.77
CA LEU A 282 -3.90 -10.88 3.40
C LEU A 282 -3.57 -10.85 1.90
N ASP A 283 -4.51 -10.41 1.04
CA ASP A 283 -4.28 -10.25 -0.39
C ASP A 283 -4.93 -8.96 -0.91
N GLY A 284 -4.10 -7.92 -1.08
CA GLY A 284 -4.55 -6.60 -1.51
C GLY A 284 -4.93 -6.48 -2.99
N ARG A 285 -4.63 -7.51 -3.79
CA ARG A 285 -4.91 -7.55 -5.24
C ARG A 285 -6.03 -8.53 -5.60
N ALA A 286 -6.57 -9.23 -4.61
CA ALA A 286 -7.66 -10.14 -4.86
C ALA A 286 -8.92 -9.36 -5.28
N SER A 287 -9.56 -9.81 -6.34
CA SER A 287 -10.85 -9.26 -6.74
C SER A 287 -11.90 -9.55 -5.67
N ILE A 288 -12.95 -8.73 -5.62
CA ILE A 288 -14.08 -8.97 -4.72
C ILE A 288 -14.65 -10.40 -4.91
N GLU A 289 -14.67 -10.92 -6.14
CA GLU A 289 -15.08 -12.30 -6.42
C GLU A 289 -14.16 -13.32 -5.73
N GLU A 290 -12.84 -13.15 -5.83
CA GLU A 290 -11.86 -14.00 -5.15
C GLU A 290 -11.97 -13.90 -3.63
N LEU A 291 -12.17 -12.68 -3.09
CA LEU A 291 -12.32 -12.46 -1.66
C LEU A 291 -13.57 -13.12 -1.09
N LEU A 292 -14.72 -12.99 -1.76
CA LEU A 292 -15.98 -13.64 -1.39
C LEU A 292 -15.84 -15.15 -1.42
N SER A 293 -15.22 -15.69 -2.49
CA SER A 293 -14.97 -17.12 -2.62
C SER A 293 -14.05 -17.65 -1.53
N ALA A 294 -12.99 -16.90 -1.18
CA ALA A 294 -12.08 -17.27 -0.09
C ALA A 294 -12.77 -17.24 1.27
N ALA A 295 -13.55 -16.19 1.56
CA ALA A 295 -14.32 -16.08 2.79
C ALA A 295 -15.35 -17.21 2.92
N THR A 296 -16.05 -17.55 1.84
CA THR A 296 -17.00 -18.68 1.76
C THR A 296 -16.30 -20.01 2.06
N LEU A 297 -15.13 -20.26 1.46
CA LEU A 297 -14.35 -21.47 1.74
C LEU A 297 -13.86 -21.54 3.20
N ALA A 298 -13.47 -20.40 3.76
CA ALA A 298 -12.96 -20.34 5.13
C ALA A 298 -14.06 -20.48 6.19
N SER A 299 -15.27 -19.95 5.92
CA SER A 299 -16.43 -20.05 6.82
C SER A 299 -17.18 -21.36 6.67
N GLY A 300 -17.15 -21.99 5.49
CA GLY A 300 -18.03 -23.09 5.11
C GLY A 300 -19.46 -22.67 4.76
N ASN A 301 -19.77 -21.38 4.78
CA ASN A 301 -21.08 -20.79 4.45
C ASN A 301 -20.92 -19.73 3.35
N GLU A 302 -21.97 -19.51 2.55
CA GLU A 302 -21.95 -18.48 1.51
C GLU A 302 -21.84 -17.08 2.14
N VAL A 303 -20.77 -16.36 1.79
CA VAL A 303 -20.53 -14.97 2.22
C VAL A 303 -20.98 -14.02 1.11
N ALA A 304 -21.95 -13.16 1.42
CA ALA A 304 -22.50 -12.20 0.47
C ALA A 304 -21.73 -10.88 0.44
N LEU A 305 -21.82 -10.14 -0.69
CA LEU A 305 -21.19 -8.83 -0.85
C LEU A 305 -21.68 -7.82 0.20
N SER A 306 -22.93 -7.93 0.68
CA SER A 306 -23.49 -7.09 1.74
C SER A 306 -22.73 -7.19 3.08
N ALA A 307 -21.87 -8.20 3.25
CA ALA A 307 -20.96 -8.25 4.41
C ALA A 307 -19.98 -7.06 4.45
N LEU A 308 -19.71 -6.39 3.31
CA LEU A 308 -18.90 -5.16 3.27
C LEU A 308 -19.65 -3.92 3.78
N ASP A 309 -20.98 -3.91 3.75
CA ASP A 309 -21.77 -2.71 4.11
C ASP A 309 -21.44 -2.25 5.54
N SER A 310 -21.37 -3.19 6.49
CA SER A 310 -21.02 -2.87 7.87
C SER A 310 -19.55 -2.42 8.06
N ALA A 311 -18.65 -2.84 7.19
CA ALA A 311 -17.27 -2.34 7.19
C ALA A 311 -17.21 -0.90 6.64
N ALA A 312 -17.98 -0.61 5.59
CA ALA A 312 -18.09 0.73 5.00
C ALA A 312 -18.76 1.72 5.97
N GLU A 313 -19.87 1.33 6.60
CA GLU A 313 -20.55 2.15 7.62
C GLU A 313 -19.63 2.52 8.80
N ARG A 314 -18.72 1.62 9.17
CA ARG A 314 -17.72 1.87 10.22
C ARG A 314 -16.45 2.57 9.71
N GLY A 315 -16.38 2.89 8.41
CA GLY A 315 -15.22 3.55 7.80
C GLY A 315 -13.94 2.71 7.92
N LEU A 316 -14.04 1.39 7.73
CA LEU A 316 -12.89 0.49 7.77
C LEU A 316 -12.39 0.17 6.38
N ALA A 317 -13.29 -0.18 5.47
CA ALA A 317 -12.97 -0.51 4.10
C ALA A 317 -14.19 -0.30 3.20
N ASP A 318 -13.97 0.06 1.94
CA ASP A 318 -15.00 0.27 0.94
C ASP A 318 -14.74 -0.57 -0.31
N PRO A 319 -15.78 -1.01 -1.02
CA PRO A 319 -15.62 -1.56 -2.36
C PRO A 319 -15.17 -0.45 -3.33
N HIS A 320 -14.11 -0.70 -4.08
CA HIS A 320 -13.57 0.22 -5.08
C HIS A 320 -13.31 -0.53 -6.40
N GLY A 321 -14.20 -0.36 -7.36
CA GLY A 321 -14.17 -1.16 -8.60
C GLY A 321 -14.31 -2.64 -8.31
N SER A 322 -13.31 -3.44 -8.66
CA SER A 322 -13.27 -4.88 -8.40
C SER A 322 -12.51 -5.27 -7.12
N GLU A 323 -12.05 -4.30 -6.34
CA GLU A 323 -11.18 -4.51 -5.18
C GLU A 323 -11.81 -3.95 -3.90
N VAL A 324 -11.28 -4.33 -2.74
CA VAL A 324 -11.62 -3.75 -1.43
C VAL A 324 -10.50 -2.82 -0.99
N ARG A 325 -10.83 -1.56 -0.78
CA ARG A 325 -9.87 -0.54 -0.32
C ARG A 325 -10.06 -0.27 1.16
N PHE A 326 -9.02 -0.47 1.95
CA PHE A 326 -9.00 -0.03 3.35
C PHE A 326 -8.85 1.48 3.43
N GLN A 327 -9.61 2.10 4.34
CA GLN A 327 -9.54 3.56 4.59
C GLN A 327 -8.16 4.00 5.08
N HIS A 328 -7.40 3.10 5.72
CA HIS A 328 -6.04 3.36 6.17
C HIS A 328 -5.21 2.06 6.22
N PRO A 329 -3.91 2.08 5.87
CA PRO A 329 -3.03 0.90 5.95
C PRO A 329 -2.98 0.24 7.34
N LEU A 330 -3.05 1.02 8.42
CA LEU A 330 -3.08 0.47 9.78
C LEU A 330 -4.34 -0.35 10.08
N ILE A 331 -5.47 -0.10 9.41
CA ILE A 331 -6.65 -0.94 9.54
C ILE A 331 -6.35 -2.33 8.98
N ARG A 332 -5.70 -2.38 7.82
CA ARG A 332 -5.26 -3.63 7.21
C ARG A 332 -4.33 -4.41 8.15
N SER A 333 -3.31 -3.74 8.71
CA SER A 333 -2.40 -4.35 9.69
C SER A 333 -3.15 -4.84 10.94
N ALA A 334 -4.10 -4.05 11.45
CA ALA A 334 -4.92 -4.41 12.60
C ALA A 334 -5.77 -5.65 12.32
N VAL A 335 -6.45 -5.71 11.16
CA VAL A 335 -7.23 -6.88 10.74
C VAL A 335 -6.36 -8.14 10.69
N ALA A 336 -5.18 -8.05 10.05
CA ALA A 336 -4.28 -9.19 9.93
C ALA A 336 -3.68 -9.63 11.29
N SER A 337 -3.34 -8.68 12.18
CA SER A 337 -2.70 -8.96 13.46
C SER A 337 -3.68 -9.45 14.54
N THR A 338 -4.93 -8.99 14.53
CA THR A 338 -5.96 -9.41 15.51
C THR A 338 -6.55 -10.78 15.17
N ALA A 339 -6.49 -11.22 13.91
CA ALA A 339 -6.97 -12.53 13.51
C ALA A 339 -6.15 -13.66 14.17
N PRO A 340 -6.79 -14.68 14.76
CA PRO A 340 -6.10 -15.84 15.32
C PRO A 340 -5.19 -16.53 14.29
N PRO A 341 -4.01 -17.05 14.68
CA PRO A 341 -3.10 -17.72 13.74
C PRO A 341 -3.76 -18.83 12.90
N ALA A 342 -4.64 -19.63 13.54
CA ALA A 342 -5.37 -20.68 12.83
C ALA A 342 -6.30 -20.12 11.74
N GLN A 343 -6.95 -18.99 12.01
CA GLN A 343 -7.84 -18.33 11.06
C GLN A 343 -7.06 -17.73 9.88
N ARG A 344 -5.89 -17.13 10.15
CA ARG A 344 -5.00 -16.64 9.08
C ARG A 344 -4.52 -17.79 8.17
N ILE A 345 -4.09 -18.92 8.76
CA ILE A 345 -3.66 -20.11 8.02
C ILE A 345 -4.81 -20.63 7.15
N ALA A 346 -6.02 -20.75 7.70
CA ALA A 346 -7.20 -21.20 6.97
C ALA A 346 -7.53 -20.24 5.81
N MET A 347 -7.42 -18.92 6.04
CA MET A 347 -7.66 -17.93 5.01
C MET A 347 -6.60 -17.96 3.89
N TYR A 348 -5.31 -18.13 4.22
CA TYR A 348 -4.27 -18.34 3.21
C TYR A 348 -4.53 -19.60 2.39
N ALA A 349 -4.97 -20.68 3.01
CA ALA A 349 -5.34 -21.92 2.31
C ALA A 349 -6.54 -21.70 1.38
N ALA A 350 -7.55 -20.93 1.81
CA ALA A 350 -8.70 -20.57 1.00
C ALA A 350 -8.29 -19.69 -0.21
N LEU A 351 -7.50 -18.64 0.00
CA LEU A 351 -6.95 -17.79 -1.06
C LEU A 351 -6.13 -18.61 -2.07
N ALA A 352 -5.31 -19.54 -1.61
CA ALA A 352 -4.53 -20.42 -2.48
C ALA A 352 -5.40 -21.28 -3.43
N ASN A 353 -6.67 -21.53 -3.08
CA ASN A 353 -7.59 -22.29 -3.90
C ASN A 353 -8.36 -21.43 -4.92
N VAL A 354 -8.58 -20.14 -4.63
CA VAL A 354 -9.47 -19.29 -5.45
C VAL A 354 -8.72 -18.27 -6.30
N VAL A 355 -7.53 -17.83 -5.88
CA VAL A 355 -6.74 -16.85 -6.61
C VAL A 355 -6.30 -17.42 -7.95
N ARG A 356 -6.53 -16.67 -9.03
CA ARG A 356 -6.24 -17.11 -10.41
C ARG A 356 -4.77 -16.99 -10.76
N ASP A 357 -4.08 -16.02 -10.22
CA ASP A 357 -2.66 -15.77 -10.46
C ASP A 357 -1.79 -16.88 -9.84
N PRO A 358 -0.95 -17.59 -10.64
CA PRO A 358 -0.17 -18.73 -10.15
C PRO A 358 0.89 -18.34 -9.11
N GLU A 359 1.47 -17.15 -9.23
CA GLU A 359 2.51 -16.68 -8.33
C GLU A 359 1.90 -16.32 -6.96
N ARG A 360 0.83 -15.55 -6.93
CA ARG A 360 0.08 -15.26 -5.69
C ARG A 360 -0.42 -16.54 -5.03
N ARG A 361 -0.91 -17.49 -5.82
CA ARG A 361 -1.36 -18.80 -5.32
C ARG A 361 -0.24 -19.55 -4.62
N LEU A 362 0.97 -19.55 -5.19
CA LEU A 362 2.15 -20.18 -4.59
C LEU A 362 2.49 -19.55 -3.24
N TRP A 363 2.52 -18.22 -3.17
CA TRP A 363 2.79 -17.50 -1.92
C TRP A 363 1.73 -17.76 -0.86
N HIS A 364 0.44 -17.83 -1.23
CA HIS A 364 -0.62 -18.21 -0.28
C HIS A 364 -0.46 -19.66 0.20
N ARG A 365 -0.11 -20.59 -0.67
CA ARG A 365 0.20 -21.97 -0.25
C ARG A 365 1.38 -22.02 0.71
N ALA A 366 2.42 -21.26 0.44
CA ALA A 366 3.57 -21.17 1.32
C ALA A 366 3.21 -20.55 2.69
N ALA A 367 2.35 -19.51 2.71
CA ALA A 367 1.88 -18.88 3.95
C ALA A 367 0.95 -19.80 4.76
N ALA A 368 0.16 -20.63 4.09
CA ALA A 368 -0.74 -21.60 4.73
C ALA A 368 0.00 -22.84 5.29
N ALA A 369 1.22 -23.12 4.82
CA ALA A 369 1.95 -24.32 5.21
C ALA A 369 2.35 -24.27 6.70
N VAL A 370 1.93 -25.30 7.44
CA VAL A 370 2.27 -25.52 8.85
C VAL A 370 3.35 -26.61 8.93
N GLY A 371 4.54 -26.25 9.38
CA GLY A 371 5.67 -27.17 9.43
C GLY A 371 6.38 -27.32 8.07
N HIS A 372 6.85 -28.53 7.77
CA HIS A 372 7.59 -28.79 6.54
C HIS A 372 6.65 -29.22 5.41
N ASP A 373 6.84 -28.63 4.21
CA ASP A 373 6.14 -28.99 2.98
C ASP A 373 7.13 -28.91 1.80
N GLU A 374 7.72 -30.06 1.47
CA GLU A 374 8.74 -30.12 0.42
C GLU A 374 8.15 -29.87 -0.98
N ALA A 375 6.85 -30.14 -1.21
CA ALA A 375 6.24 -29.88 -2.49
C ALA A 375 6.10 -28.36 -2.74
N VAL A 376 5.72 -27.60 -1.71
CA VAL A 376 5.69 -26.13 -1.76
C VAL A 376 7.12 -25.59 -1.83
N ALA A 377 8.06 -26.15 -1.09
CA ALA A 377 9.46 -25.73 -1.13
C ALA A 377 10.08 -25.88 -2.53
N LEU A 378 9.80 -26.99 -3.23
CA LEU A 378 10.25 -27.19 -4.62
C LEU A 378 9.60 -26.18 -5.59
N ALA A 379 8.33 -25.90 -5.45
CA ALA A 379 7.66 -24.88 -6.27
C ALA A 379 8.24 -23.47 -6.03
N LEU A 380 8.64 -23.16 -4.79
CA LEU A 380 9.35 -21.91 -4.48
C LEU A 380 10.78 -21.89 -5.06
N ASP A 381 11.49 -23.03 -5.14
CA ASP A 381 12.79 -23.12 -5.82
C ASP A 381 12.65 -22.79 -7.32
N GLU A 382 11.62 -23.34 -7.98
CA GLU A 382 11.33 -23.06 -9.39
C GLU A 382 10.98 -21.58 -9.60
N HIS A 383 10.15 -21.03 -8.70
CA HIS A 383 9.81 -19.61 -8.72
C HIS A 383 11.03 -18.71 -8.51
N ALA A 384 11.92 -19.07 -7.57
CA ALA A 384 13.17 -18.35 -7.34
C ALA A 384 14.05 -18.32 -8.59
N GLU A 385 14.13 -19.43 -9.33
CA GLU A 385 14.88 -19.48 -10.57
C GLU A 385 14.26 -18.59 -11.67
N ILE A 386 12.93 -18.54 -11.78
CA ILE A 386 12.22 -17.63 -12.68
C ILE A 386 12.46 -16.18 -12.26
N ALA A 387 12.32 -15.88 -10.98
CA ALA A 387 12.56 -14.52 -10.45
C ALA A 387 14.01 -14.07 -10.69
N ARG A 388 14.99 -14.95 -10.48
CA ARG A 388 16.40 -14.67 -10.76
C ARG A 388 16.64 -14.37 -12.23
N ARG A 389 16.05 -15.13 -13.15
CA ARG A 389 16.13 -14.87 -14.60
C ARG A 389 15.50 -13.54 -14.97
N ARG A 390 14.47 -13.10 -14.28
CA ARG A 390 13.83 -11.80 -14.45
C ARG A 390 14.59 -10.63 -13.78
N GLY A 391 15.77 -10.90 -13.22
CA GLY A 391 16.56 -9.91 -12.48
C GLY A 391 15.97 -9.50 -11.13
N ALA A 392 14.92 -10.18 -10.66
CA ALA A 392 14.26 -9.94 -9.38
C ALA A 392 14.98 -10.69 -8.25
N VAL A 393 16.23 -10.33 -7.99
CA VAL A 393 17.12 -11.05 -7.06
C VAL A 393 16.54 -11.13 -5.65
N MET A 394 15.90 -10.08 -5.16
CA MET A 394 15.30 -10.09 -3.81
C MET A 394 14.11 -11.03 -3.72
N VAL A 395 13.29 -11.08 -4.76
CA VAL A 395 12.17 -12.04 -4.85
C VAL A 395 12.70 -13.48 -4.84
N ALA A 396 13.76 -13.74 -5.61
CA ALA A 396 14.40 -15.05 -5.61
C ALA A 396 14.97 -15.43 -4.22
N ALA A 397 15.61 -14.47 -3.55
CA ALA A 397 16.12 -14.67 -2.19
C ALA A 397 15.00 -14.96 -1.19
N GLY A 398 13.91 -14.18 -1.18
CA GLY A 398 12.75 -14.42 -0.32
C GLY A 398 12.10 -15.79 -0.58
N ALA A 399 11.97 -16.19 -1.85
CA ALA A 399 11.44 -17.50 -2.21
C ALA A 399 12.34 -18.65 -1.70
N LEU A 400 13.66 -18.53 -1.84
CA LEU A 400 14.62 -19.52 -1.33
C LEU A 400 14.65 -19.57 0.21
N GLU A 401 14.58 -18.44 0.87
CA GLU A 401 14.48 -18.36 2.34
C GLU A 401 13.19 -19.04 2.83
N ARG A 402 12.06 -18.76 2.19
CA ARG A 402 10.80 -19.41 2.53
C ARG A 402 10.84 -20.90 2.22
N ALA A 403 11.39 -21.31 1.08
CA ALA A 403 11.60 -22.73 0.74
C ALA A 403 12.47 -23.45 1.79
N ALA A 404 13.53 -22.79 2.26
CA ALA A 404 14.39 -23.33 3.33
C ALA A 404 13.62 -23.55 4.64
N THR A 405 12.70 -22.66 5.02
CA THR A 405 11.88 -22.83 6.23
C THR A 405 10.91 -24.01 6.11
N LEU A 406 10.46 -24.34 4.90
CA LEU A 406 9.55 -25.44 4.62
C LEU A 406 10.27 -26.79 4.40
N THR A 407 11.60 -26.81 4.44
CA THR A 407 12.43 -27.99 4.20
C THR A 407 12.78 -28.72 5.49
N ALA A 408 12.47 -30.00 5.57
CA ALA A 408 12.82 -30.85 6.72
C ALA A 408 14.30 -31.20 6.75
N GLU A 409 14.91 -31.53 5.58
CA GLU A 409 16.27 -32.01 5.46
C GLU A 409 17.30 -30.87 5.65
N PRO A 410 18.21 -30.96 6.66
CA PRO A 410 19.14 -29.88 6.97
C PRO A 410 20.09 -29.51 5.82
N ARG A 411 20.52 -30.50 5.04
CA ARG A 411 21.44 -30.31 3.91
C ARG A 411 20.76 -29.47 2.82
N ARG A 412 19.57 -29.86 2.38
CA ARG A 412 18.80 -29.11 1.36
C ARG A 412 18.43 -27.69 1.85
N ARG A 413 18.11 -27.57 3.14
CA ARG A 413 17.88 -26.26 3.77
C ARG A 413 19.11 -25.36 3.63
N GLY A 414 20.30 -25.88 3.93
CA GLY A 414 21.56 -25.16 3.77
C GLY A 414 21.84 -24.78 2.31
N GLU A 415 21.62 -25.70 1.38
CA GLU A 415 21.80 -25.47 -0.07
C GLU A 415 20.90 -24.32 -0.58
N ARG A 416 19.64 -24.20 -0.09
CA ARG A 416 18.71 -23.13 -0.43
C ARG A 416 19.15 -21.75 0.11
N LEU A 417 19.70 -21.71 1.33
CA LEU A 417 20.15 -20.47 1.96
C LEU A 417 21.46 -19.90 1.39
N VAL A 418 22.23 -20.72 0.64
CA VAL A 418 23.50 -20.30 0.02
C VAL A 418 23.31 -19.87 -1.44
N ARG A 419 22.18 -20.24 -2.06
CA ARG A 419 21.83 -19.85 -3.44
C ARG A 419 21.33 -18.42 -3.52
#